data_0fc76742e57d07d5699aadcda94ca0b7
#
_entry.id   0fc76742e57d07d5699aadcda94ca0b7
#
_cell.length_a   1.000
_cell.length_b   1.000
_cell.length_c   1.000
_cell.angle_alpha   90.00
_cell.angle_beta   90.00
_cell.angle_gamma   90.00
#
_symmetry.space_group_name_H-M   'P 1'
#
loop_
_entity.id
_entity.type
_entity.pdbx_description
1 polymer ?
#
loop_
_entity_poly.entity_id
_entity_poly.type
_entity_poly.pdbx_seq_one_letter_code
_entity_poly.pdbx_strand_id
1 'polypeptide(L)'
;MALINLPQAKWGSGTGRQVILKGDFDKIEQALLESFEIGQAPSLEFVDSAKVRINAGVDCKARVMLCGFPSPLHPGQWVDAGLADGRYRENSTPVTLDFAVSGSLWGTEKADQWYCLYALAGANDTTFSLKAMPVMRVSSQATQIISLRNNGNTANIGYGFTANELVEAQILMLSGASRGMVRLITANNDDNGTGGTITYGGSALTLATGNWFMVLPKTNFGYLGMVLNDASGNLAPFYQEGGCTTYRTPREAVSGAINGYTLIDLGLMAPPTARFLEGYAAALAGYDLKLAISYDGSNPALIMHGTPPTVEFQGVRGAVPFSCRILDGNCFYVNNENTANQTVKVTGWRG
;
A
#
# COMPACT_ATOMS: atom_id res chain seq x y z
N MET A 1 -7.30 2.90 -18.35
CA MET A 1 -8.27 2.54 -19.40
C MET A 1 -7.54 2.69 -20.72
N ALA A 2 -7.04 1.60 -21.27
CA ALA A 2 -6.38 1.62 -22.56
C ALA A 2 -7.43 2.03 -23.59
N LEU A 3 -7.23 3.16 -24.27
CA LEU A 3 -8.02 3.52 -25.45
C LEU A 3 -7.73 2.44 -26.50
N ILE A 4 -8.69 1.56 -26.71
CA ILE A 4 -8.66 0.65 -27.86
C ILE A 4 -8.65 1.56 -29.09
N ASN A 5 -7.48 1.68 -29.71
CA ASN A 5 -7.35 2.40 -30.97
C ASN A 5 -7.98 1.51 -32.06
N LEU A 6 -9.31 1.53 -32.11
CA LEU A 6 -10.01 0.95 -33.25
C LEU A 6 -9.53 1.73 -34.50
N PRO A 7 -9.10 1.04 -35.54
CA PRO A 7 -8.74 1.72 -36.78
C PRO A 7 -9.91 2.63 -37.14
N GLN A 8 -9.63 3.93 -37.30
CA GLN A 8 -10.67 4.91 -37.64
C GLN A 8 -11.38 4.42 -38.87
N ALA A 9 -12.59 3.91 -38.71
CA ALA A 9 -13.46 3.62 -39.80
C ALA A 9 -13.66 4.95 -40.49
N LYS A 10 -13.19 5.08 -41.75
CA LYS A 10 -13.52 6.21 -42.59
C LYS A 10 -15.01 6.26 -42.71
N TRP A 11 -15.63 7.20 -41.99
CA TRP A 11 -17.03 7.51 -42.14
C TRP A 11 -17.25 8.10 -43.54
N GLY A 12 -17.50 7.23 -44.51
CA GLY A 12 -18.00 7.68 -45.79
C GLY A 12 -19.43 8.20 -45.59
N SER A 13 -19.73 9.34 -46.20
CA SER A 13 -21.06 9.94 -46.21
C SER A 13 -22.01 9.11 -47.09
N GLY A 14 -22.31 7.90 -46.68
CA GLY A 14 -23.20 6.98 -47.35
C GLY A 14 -23.99 6.15 -46.36
N THR A 15 -25.27 5.99 -46.59
CA THR A 15 -26.29 5.27 -45.83
C THR A 15 -26.03 3.75 -45.75
N GLY A 16 -24.80 3.31 -45.61
CA GLY A 16 -24.43 1.90 -45.48
C GLY A 16 -24.30 1.48 -44.01
N ARG A 17 -25.02 0.47 -43.57
CA ARG A 17 -24.77 -0.21 -42.30
C ARG A 17 -23.34 -0.75 -42.32
N GLN A 18 -22.50 -0.28 -41.40
CA GLN A 18 -21.19 -0.87 -41.21
C GLN A 18 -21.37 -2.32 -40.76
N VAL A 19 -20.88 -3.25 -41.52
CA VAL A 19 -20.78 -4.64 -41.13
C VAL A 19 -19.47 -4.78 -40.38
N ILE A 20 -19.56 -5.01 -39.06
CA ILE A 20 -18.40 -5.39 -38.26
C ILE A 20 -18.04 -6.81 -38.69
N LEU A 21 -16.88 -6.98 -39.32
CA LEU A 21 -16.43 -8.27 -39.76
C LEU A 21 -16.01 -9.15 -38.58
N LYS A 22 -16.16 -10.47 -38.68
CA LYS A 22 -15.77 -11.43 -37.66
C LYS A 22 -14.33 -11.20 -37.15
N GLY A 23 -13.40 -10.85 -38.02
CA GLY A 23 -12.03 -10.54 -37.65
C GLY A 23 -11.84 -9.29 -36.81
N ASP A 24 -12.82 -8.37 -36.80
CA ASP A 24 -12.79 -7.19 -35.91
C ASP A 24 -13.32 -7.58 -34.53
N PHE A 25 -14.29 -8.51 -34.44
CA PHE A 25 -14.72 -9.10 -33.17
C PHE A 25 -13.62 -9.91 -32.52
N ASP A 26 -12.90 -10.74 -33.27
CA ASP A 26 -11.78 -11.52 -32.76
C ASP A 26 -10.69 -10.63 -32.18
N LYS A 27 -10.41 -9.47 -32.81
CA LYS A 27 -9.45 -8.48 -32.29
C LYS A 27 -9.97 -7.75 -31.06
N ILE A 28 -11.26 -7.44 -31.00
CA ILE A 28 -11.90 -6.82 -29.83
C ILE A 28 -11.90 -7.83 -28.67
N GLU A 29 -12.24 -9.07 -28.95
CA GLU A 29 -12.24 -10.14 -27.96
C GLU A 29 -10.84 -10.40 -27.42
N GLN A 30 -9.84 -10.45 -28.29
CA GLN A 30 -8.45 -10.59 -27.90
C GLN A 30 -7.96 -9.37 -27.11
N ALA A 31 -8.29 -8.14 -27.52
CA ALA A 31 -7.95 -6.92 -26.78
C ALA A 31 -8.68 -6.84 -25.44
N LEU A 32 -9.91 -7.36 -25.34
CA LEU A 32 -10.65 -7.49 -24.10
C LEU A 32 -10.03 -8.56 -23.20
N LEU A 33 -9.70 -9.72 -23.71
CA LEU A 33 -9.02 -10.79 -22.98
C LEU A 33 -7.67 -10.30 -22.48
N GLU A 34 -6.86 -9.70 -23.34
CA GLU A 34 -5.60 -9.05 -22.94
C GLU A 34 -5.85 -7.96 -21.88
N SER A 35 -6.91 -7.15 -21.99
CA SER A 35 -7.23 -6.15 -20.98
C SER A 35 -7.73 -6.76 -19.65
N PHE A 36 -8.40 -7.89 -19.68
CA PHE A 36 -8.79 -8.65 -18.49
C PHE A 36 -7.60 -9.34 -17.83
N GLU A 37 -6.71 -9.96 -18.60
CA GLU A 37 -5.45 -10.51 -18.06
C GLU A 37 -4.52 -9.41 -17.55
N ILE A 38 -4.54 -8.26 -18.20
CA ILE A 38 -3.79 -7.06 -17.90
C ILE A 38 -4.36 -6.32 -16.66
N GLY A 39 -5.66 -6.39 -16.42
CA GLY A 39 -6.34 -5.72 -15.30
C GLY A 39 -6.18 -6.42 -13.96
N GLN A 40 -5.66 -7.62 -13.90
CA GLN A 40 -5.26 -8.23 -12.64
C GLN A 40 -3.95 -7.61 -12.19
N ALA A 41 -3.99 -6.84 -11.12
CA ALA A 41 -2.76 -6.43 -10.44
C ALA A 41 -1.91 -7.69 -10.21
N PRO A 42 -0.60 -7.64 -10.54
CA PRO A 42 0.26 -8.79 -10.34
C PRO A 42 0.16 -9.24 -8.88
N SER A 43 -0.16 -10.50 -8.64
CA SER A 43 -0.23 -11.03 -7.29
C SER A 43 1.17 -11.22 -6.74
N LEU A 44 1.39 -10.65 -5.56
CA LEU A 44 2.60 -10.89 -4.79
C LEU A 44 2.45 -12.21 -4.03
N GLU A 45 3.47 -13.03 -4.10
CA GLU A 45 3.56 -14.27 -3.34
C GLU A 45 4.65 -14.16 -2.28
N PHE A 46 4.31 -14.50 -1.04
CA PHE A 46 5.29 -14.70 0.01
C PHE A 46 6.02 -16.03 -0.25
N VAL A 47 7.32 -15.99 -0.45
CA VAL A 47 8.16 -17.17 -0.69
C VAL A 47 8.74 -17.66 0.63
N ASP A 48 9.47 -16.79 1.34
CA ASP A 48 10.08 -17.08 2.64
C ASP A 48 10.30 -15.79 3.45
N SER A 49 10.96 -15.88 4.59
CA SER A 49 11.20 -14.75 5.49
C SER A 49 11.99 -13.58 4.90
N ALA A 50 12.63 -13.76 3.76
CA ALA A 50 13.40 -12.72 3.08
C ALA A 50 12.93 -12.46 1.64
N LYS A 51 11.97 -13.23 1.11
CA LYS A 51 11.66 -13.22 -0.32
C LYS A 51 10.19 -13.05 -0.62
N VAL A 52 9.92 -12.21 -1.59
CA VAL A 52 8.62 -12.11 -2.27
C VAL A 52 8.81 -12.29 -3.76
N ARG A 53 7.79 -12.80 -4.42
CA ARG A 53 7.81 -13.09 -5.85
C ARG A 53 6.57 -12.50 -6.52
N ILE A 54 6.73 -12.01 -7.75
CA ILE A 54 5.60 -11.78 -8.62
C ILE A 54 5.24 -13.13 -9.24
N ASN A 55 3.99 -13.54 -9.02
CA ASN A 55 3.48 -14.75 -9.65
C ASN A 55 3.43 -14.56 -11.16
N ALA A 56 3.90 -15.60 -11.84
CA ALA A 56 3.70 -15.73 -13.26
C ALA A 56 2.23 -16.08 -13.54
N GLY A 57 1.69 -15.54 -14.63
CA GLY A 57 0.40 -15.97 -15.16
C GLY A 57 0.43 -17.44 -15.60
N VAL A 58 -0.68 -17.91 -16.17
CA VAL A 58 -0.85 -19.29 -16.65
C VAL A 58 0.24 -19.69 -17.64
N ASP A 59 0.79 -18.74 -18.39
CA ASP A 59 1.89 -18.92 -19.36
C ASP A 59 3.30 -18.85 -18.73
N CYS A 60 3.40 -18.84 -17.41
CA CYS A 60 4.66 -18.73 -16.66
C CYS A 60 5.43 -17.42 -16.87
N LYS A 61 4.79 -16.37 -17.36
CA LYS A 61 5.39 -15.06 -17.57
C LYS A 61 4.93 -14.05 -16.52
N ALA A 62 5.87 -13.31 -15.95
CA ALA A 62 5.57 -12.21 -15.04
C ALA A 62 5.35 -10.92 -15.84
N ARG A 63 4.17 -10.29 -15.66
CA ARG A 63 3.80 -9.06 -16.38
C ARG A 63 3.48 -7.96 -15.40
N VAL A 64 3.96 -6.76 -15.69
CA VAL A 64 3.71 -5.56 -14.88
C VAL A 64 3.48 -4.36 -15.78
N MET A 65 2.49 -3.54 -15.42
CA MET A 65 2.26 -2.26 -16.06
C MET A 65 2.95 -1.14 -15.26
N LEU A 66 3.72 -0.31 -15.93
CA LEU A 66 4.43 0.80 -15.30
C LEU A 66 3.53 2.05 -15.29
N CYS A 67 2.58 2.10 -14.36
CA CYS A 67 1.60 3.18 -14.24
C CYS A 67 1.92 4.19 -13.13
N GLY A 68 3.00 4.01 -12.40
CA GLY A 68 3.26 4.81 -11.22
C GLY A 68 2.61 4.24 -9.95
N PHE A 69 2.20 5.11 -9.04
CA PHE A 69 1.58 4.77 -7.76
C PHE A 69 0.09 5.17 -7.73
N PRO A 70 -0.81 4.36 -7.15
CA PRO A 70 -2.22 4.73 -7.02
C PRO A 70 -2.37 6.01 -6.17
N SER A 71 -3.14 6.97 -6.68
CA SER A 71 -3.34 8.23 -5.96
C SER A 71 -3.99 8.01 -4.58
N PRO A 72 -3.40 8.51 -3.50
CA PRO A 72 -4.00 8.42 -2.17
C PRO A 72 -5.26 9.27 -2.02
N LEU A 73 -5.47 10.25 -2.90
CA LEU A 73 -6.62 11.16 -2.88
C LEU A 73 -7.75 10.72 -3.81
N HIS A 74 -7.40 10.25 -4.99
CA HIS A 74 -8.34 10.04 -6.08
C HIS A 74 -8.31 8.58 -6.54
N PRO A 75 -9.31 7.76 -6.17
CA PRO A 75 -9.41 6.39 -6.65
C PRO A 75 -9.41 6.31 -8.18
N GLY A 76 -8.62 5.39 -8.73
CA GLY A 76 -8.50 5.22 -10.19
C GLY A 76 -7.54 6.18 -10.88
N GLN A 77 -6.94 7.12 -10.16
CA GLN A 77 -5.86 7.96 -10.67
C GLN A 77 -4.49 7.45 -10.21
N TRP A 78 -3.46 7.81 -10.96
CA TRP A 78 -2.08 7.41 -10.70
C TRP A 78 -1.21 8.64 -10.47
N VAL A 79 -0.25 8.51 -9.58
CA VAL A 79 0.83 9.48 -9.37
C VAL A 79 2.07 8.87 -10.00
N ASP A 80 2.50 9.40 -11.12
CA ASP A 80 3.61 8.86 -11.91
C ASP A 80 4.83 9.76 -11.95
N ALA A 81 4.69 10.97 -11.41
CA ALA A 81 5.75 11.97 -11.41
C ALA A 81 6.30 12.28 -12.82
N GLY A 82 5.51 12.01 -13.87
CA GLY A 82 5.94 12.12 -15.25
C GLY A 82 6.84 10.98 -15.72
N LEU A 83 6.99 9.93 -14.94
CA LEU A 83 7.92 8.81 -15.17
C LEU A 83 7.24 7.51 -15.57
N ALA A 84 5.90 7.40 -15.45
CA ALA A 84 5.17 6.22 -15.90
C ALA A 84 4.94 6.32 -17.42
N ASP A 85 5.34 5.31 -18.16
CA ASP A 85 5.12 5.26 -19.61
C ASP A 85 3.84 4.49 -19.99
N GLY A 86 3.13 3.93 -18.99
CA GLY A 86 1.90 3.17 -19.19
C GLY A 86 2.10 1.88 -19.98
N ARG A 87 3.33 1.42 -20.16
CA ARG A 87 3.65 0.26 -20.97
C ARG A 87 3.83 -0.99 -20.12
N TYR A 88 3.57 -2.11 -20.74
CA TYR A 88 3.86 -3.41 -20.17
C TYR A 88 5.33 -3.75 -20.25
N ARG A 89 5.76 -4.47 -19.21
CA ARG A 89 7.04 -5.16 -19.17
C ARG A 89 6.77 -6.61 -18.85
N GLU A 90 7.47 -7.50 -19.52
CA GLU A 90 7.29 -8.94 -19.39
C GLU A 90 8.63 -9.64 -19.13
N ASN A 91 8.65 -10.46 -18.11
CA ASN A 91 9.75 -11.37 -17.83
C ASN A 91 9.29 -12.82 -18.15
N SER A 92 10.11 -13.57 -18.85
CA SER A 92 9.81 -14.95 -19.27
C SER A 92 9.74 -15.93 -18.11
N THR A 93 10.11 -15.51 -16.91
CA THR A 93 10.10 -16.29 -15.67
C THR A 93 9.58 -15.44 -14.51
N PRO A 94 9.10 -16.06 -13.42
CA PRO A 94 8.78 -15.33 -12.19
C PRO A 94 9.95 -14.50 -11.70
N VAL A 95 9.66 -13.29 -11.19
CA VAL A 95 10.69 -12.39 -10.68
C VAL A 95 10.60 -12.37 -9.16
N THR A 96 11.71 -12.68 -8.49
CA THR A 96 11.80 -12.71 -7.03
C THR A 96 12.65 -11.53 -6.56
N LEU A 97 12.14 -10.84 -5.54
CA LEU A 97 12.88 -9.86 -4.76
C LEU A 97 13.39 -10.56 -3.49
N ASP A 98 14.67 -10.54 -3.27
CA ASP A 98 15.32 -11.09 -2.08
C ASP A 98 15.87 -9.93 -1.25
N PHE A 99 15.34 -9.71 -0.06
CA PHE A 99 15.71 -8.62 0.84
C PHE A 99 17.15 -8.75 1.36
N ALA A 100 17.68 -9.98 1.40
CA ALA A 100 19.07 -10.23 1.81
C ALA A 100 20.11 -9.87 0.73
N VAL A 101 19.67 -9.62 -0.51
CA VAL A 101 20.58 -9.31 -1.62
C VAL A 101 20.85 -7.81 -1.68
N SER A 102 22.13 -7.43 -1.71
CA SER A 102 22.52 -6.03 -1.89
C SER A 102 21.92 -5.43 -3.17
N GLY A 103 21.35 -4.24 -3.06
CA GLY A 103 20.72 -3.52 -4.16
C GLY A 103 19.24 -3.85 -4.39
N SER A 104 18.68 -4.84 -3.71
CA SER A 104 17.24 -5.13 -3.72
C SER A 104 16.41 -4.07 -3.00
N LEU A 105 17.04 -3.35 -2.08
CA LEU A 105 16.44 -2.27 -1.31
C LEU A 105 17.09 -0.94 -1.66
N TRP A 106 16.36 0.17 -1.51
CA TRP A 106 16.96 1.46 -1.24
C TRP A 106 17.25 1.54 0.25
N GLY A 107 18.49 1.84 0.60
CA GLY A 107 18.97 1.79 1.97
C GLY A 107 19.19 0.37 2.49
N THR A 108 19.02 0.18 3.79
CA THR A 108 19.21 -1.09 4.50
C THR A 108 17.89 -1.62 5.05
N GLU A 109 17.81 -2.93 5.16
CA GLU A 109 16.67 -3.60 5.79
C GLU A 109 16.50 -3.18 7.26
N LYS A 110 15.26 -2.93 7.66
CA LYS A 110 14.89 -2.56 9.04
C LYS A 110 13.75 -3.44 9.52
N ALA A 111 13.83 -3.83 10.80
CA ALA A 111 12.72 -4.45 11.50
C ALA A 111 11.57 -3.46 11.71
N ASP A 112 10.37 -3.96 11.93
CA ASP A 112 9.15 -3.16 12.15
C ASP A 112 8.91 -2.12 11.07
N GLN A 113 9.04 -2.53 9.79
CA GLN A 113 9.06 -1.62 8.67
C GLN A 113 8.19 -2.10 7.50
N TRP A 114 7.33 -1.22 6.99
CA TRP A 114 6.66 -1.41 5.72
C TRP A 114 7.58 -1.07 4.56
N TYR A 115 7.57 -1.93 3.55
CA TYR A 115 8.27 -1.71 2.30
C TYR A 115 7.29 -1.66 1.14
N CYS A 116 7.41 -0.63 0.33
CA CYS A 116 6.72 -0.50 -0.93
C CYS A 116 7.52 -1.21 -2.01
N LEU A 117 6.87 -2.09 -2.76
CA LEU A 117 7.50 -2.85 -3.84
C LEU A 117 7.23 -2.20 -5.18
N TYR A 118 8.28 -2.04 -5.95
CA TYR A 118 8.25 -1.47 -7.29
C TYR A 118 8.82 -2.42 -8.33
N ALA A 119 8.14 -2.47 -9.48
CA ALA A 119 8.74 -2.91 -10.73
C ALA A 119 9.39 -1.70 -11.39
N LEU A 120 10.62 -1.83 -11.82
CA LEU A 120 11.42 -0.76 -12.44
C LEU A 120 11.89 -1.19 -13.82
N ALA A 121 11.82 -0.28 -14.78
CA ALA A 121 12.40 -0.49 -16.11
C ALA A 121 12.85 0.83 -16.73
N GLY A 122 13.86 0.77 -17.58
CA GLY A 122 14.23 1.89 -18.45
C GLY A 122 13.18 2.12 -19.55
N ALA A 123 13.24 3.26 -20.20
CA ALA A 123 12.28 3.65 -21.24
C ALA A 123 12.19 2.67 -22.41
N ASN A 124 13.30 2.00 -22.72
CA ASN A 124 13.41 1.05 -23.85
C ASN A 124 13.47 -0.41 -23.41
N ASP A 125 13.41 -0.69 -22.12
CA ASP A 125 13.47 -2.06 -21.62
C ASP A 125 12.17 -2.78 -21.92
N THR A 126 12.26 -4.06 -22.27
CA THR A 126 11.11 -4.96 -22.44
C THR A 126 10.81 -5.76 -21.19
N THR A 127 11.77 -5.81 -20.26
CA THR A 127 11.71 -6.50 -18.98
C THR A 127 11.73 -5.51 -17.83
N PHE A 128 11.51 -6.00 -16.60
CA PHE A 128 11.58 -5.20 -15.39
C PHE A 128 12.42 -5.91 -14.32
N SER A 129 12.89 -5.11 -13.36
CA SER A 129 13.47 -5.58 -12.11
C SER A 129 12.60 -5.20 -10.94
N LEU A 130 12.79 -5.85 -9.78
CA LEU A 130 12.11 -5.51 -8.54
C LEU A 130 13.03 -4.74 -7.61
N LYS A 131 12.45 -3.77 -6.91
CA LYS A 131 13.13 -3.07 -5.82
C LYS A 131 12.14 -2.65 -4.74
N ALA A 132 12.59 -2.64 -3.49
CA ALA A 132 11.78 -2.19 -2.36
C ALA A 132 12.29 -0.85 -1.80
N MET A 133 11.35 -0.02 -1.38
CA MET A 133 11.57 1.26 -0.73
C MET A 133 10.87 1.28 0.63
N PRO A 134 11.54 1.65 1.72
CA PRO A 134 10.88 1.79 3.00
C PRO A 134 9.78 2.87 2.94
N VAL A 135 8.66 2.58 3.57
CA VAL A 135 7.59 3.57 3.82
C VAL A 135 7.89 4.25 5.14
N MET A 136 8.05 5.55 5.11
CA MET A 136 8.60 6.31 6.22
C MET A 136 7.56 7.13 6.96
N ARG A 137 7.87 7.50 8.19
CA ARG A 137 7.09 8.45 8.97
C ARG A 137 7.92 9.70 9.28
N VAL A 138 7.25 10.83 9.35
CA VAL A 138 7.84 12.09 9.79
C VAL A 138 8.16 12.00 11.29
N SER A 139 9.40 12.21 11.68
CA SER A 139 9.81 12.41 13.07
C SER A 139 9.66 13.89 13.46
N SER A 140 10.21 14.77 12.63
CA SER A 140 10.07 16.21 12.75
C SER A 140 10.25 16.88 11.39
N GLN A 141 9.88 18.15 11.29
CA GLN A 141 10.08 18.96 10.11
C GLN A 141 10.73 20.30 10.49
N ALA A 142 11.69 20.71 9.67
CA ALA A 142 12.23 22.07 9.70
C ALA A 142 12.20 22.65 8.29
N THR A 143 11.25 23.54 8.03
CA THR A 143 10.98 24.14 6.70
C THR A 143 10.76 23.06 5.64
N GLN A 144 11.77 22.73 4.83
CA GLN A 144 11.74 21.75 3.74
C GLN A 144 12.59 20.50 4.04
N ILE A 145 12.96 20.30 5.30
CA ILE A 145 13.73 19.14 5.76
C ILE A 145 12.85 18.26 6.62
N ILE A 146 12.74 16.99 6.27
CA ILE A 146 12.02 15.98 7.02
C ILE A 146 13.02 15.08 7.73
N SER A 147 12.91 14.97 9.05
CA SER A 147 13.61 13.94 9.82
C SER A 147 12.79 12.66 9.83
N LEU A 148 13.46 11.52 9.72
CA LEU A 148 12.85 10.22 9.47
C LEU A 148 12.66 9.42 10.76
N ARG A 149 11.58 8.62 10.80
CA ARG A 149 11.38 7.55 11.79
C ARG A 149 10.78 6.32 11.12
N ASN A 150 10.97 5.14 11.70
CA ASN A 150 10.31 3.92 11.24
C ASN A 150 8.85 3.85 11.66
N ASN A 151 8.18 2.78 11.27
CA ASN A 151 6.74 2.62 11.47
C ASN A 151 6.35 2.40 12.93
N GLY A 152 7.17 1.70 13.72
CA GLY A 152 6.90 1.36 15.10
C GLY A 152 7.63 2.21 16.13
N ASN A 153 8.60 3.04 15.74
CA ASN A 153 9.46 3.79 16.65
C ASN A 153 9.18 5.29 16.59
N THR A 154 9.33 5.97 17.72
CA THR A 154 9.23 7.43 17.83
C THR A 154 10.58 8.13 17.66
N ALA A 155 11.69 7.42 17.79
CA ALA A 155 13.02 7.99 17.64
C ALA A 155 13.37 8.23 16.17
N ASN A 156 14.27 9.19 15.93
CA ASN A 156 14.88 9.34 14.62
C ASN A 156 15.70 8.10 14.30
N ILE A 157 15.50 7.54 13.12
CA ILE A 157 16.29 6.40 12.65
C ILE A 157 16.86 6.71 11.28
N GLY A 158 17.99 6.09 11.01
CA GLY A 158 18.56 6.02 9.67
C GLY A 158 18.07 4.79 8.92
N TYR A 159 17.88 4.95 7.61
CA TYR A 159 17.53 3.86 6.69
C TYR A 159 18.74 3.32 5.94
N GLY A 160 19.95 3.89 6.17
CA GLY A 160 21.18 3.52 5.48
C GLY A 160 21.19 3.98 4.02
N PHE A 161 20.50 5.07 3.70
CA PHE A 161 20.61 5.69 2.39
C PHE A 161 22.01 6.29 2.23
N THR A 162 22.62 6.09 1.07
CA THR A 162 23.81 6.83 0.72
C THR A 162 23.45 8.31 0.53
N ALA A 163 24.33 9.22 0.90
CA ALA A 163 24.12 10.65 0.72
C ALA A 163 23.77 10.97 -0.75
N ASN A 164 22.68 11.70 -0.93
CA ASN A 164 22.09 12.06 -2.23
C ASN A 164 21.61 10.89 -3.11
N GLU A 165 21.47 9.68 -2.58
CA GLU A 165 20.92 8.52 -3.31
C GLU A 165 19.50 8.80 -3.84
N LEU A 166 18.70 9.53 -3.07
CA LEU A 166 17.30 9.83 -3.37
C LEU A 166 17.10 11.11 -4.18
N VAL A 167 18.16 11.82 -4.55
CA VAL A 167 18.05 13.04 -5.38
C VAL A 167 17.40 12.72 -6.71
N GLU A 168 16.49 13.60 -7.16
CA GLU A 168 15.61 13.46 -8.33
C GLU A 168 14.44 12.47 -8.15
N ALA A 169 14.41 11.68 -7.08
CA ALA A 169 13.19 10.96 -6.68
C ALA A 169 12.18 11.93 -6.06
N GLN A 170 10.97 11.47 -5.78
CA GLN A 170 9.92 12.35 -5.26
C GLN A 170 9.31 11.80 -3.97
N ILE A 171 9.03 12.68 -3.03
CA ILE A 171 8.22 12.36 -1.85
C ILE A 171 6.75 12.38 -2.26
N LEU A 172 5.99 11.36 -1.89
CA LEU A 172 4.53 11.34 -1.92
C LEU A 172 4.01 11.23 -0.49
N MET A 173 3.25 12.23 -0.06
CA MET A 173 2.59 12.21 1.24
C MET A 173 1.38 11.27 1.23
N LEU A 174 1.33 10.35 2.18
CA LEU A 174 0.25 9.37 2.31
C LEU A 174 -0.79 9.75 3.37
N SER A 175 -0.46 10.66 4.29
CA SER A 175 -1.37 11.11 5.36
C SER A 175 -1.14 12.56 5.77
N GLY A 176 -2.06 13.10 6.59
CA GLY A 176 -2.01 14.46 7.11
C GLY A 176 -2.48 15.52 6.13
N ALA A 177 -2.34 16.79 6.52
CA ALA A 177 -2.82 17.94 5.73
C ALA A 177 -2.20 18.04 4.32
N SER A 178 -1.03 17.46 4.12
CA SER A 178 -0.33 17.42 2.83
C SER A 178 -0.55 16.11 2.05
N ARG A 179 -1.50 15.27 2.43
CA ARG A 179 -1.80 13.99 1.76
C ARG A 179 -1.98 14.20 0.24
N GLY A 180 -1.35 13.33 -0.54
CA GLY A 180 -1.36 13.37 -2.02
C GLY A 180 -0.42 14.39 -2.63
N MET A 181 0.20 15.25 -1.84
CA MET A 181 1.20 16.18 -2.36
C MET A 181 2.50 15.46 -2.71
N VAL A 182 3.08 15.86 -3.82
CA VAL A 182 4.35 15.35 -4.34
C VAL A 182 5.39 16.47 -4.30
N ARG A 183 6.63 16.14 -3.91
CA ARG A 183 7.77 17.07 -3.89
C ARG A 183 9.03 16.38 -4.37
N LEU A 184 9.80 17.09 -5.19
CA LEU A 184 11.10 16.62 -5.67
C LEU A 184 12.12 16.62 -4.52
N ILE A 185 12.85 15.53 -4.36
CA ILE A 185 13.95 15.44 -3.40
C ILE A 185 15.17 16.13 -3.98
N THR A 186 15.73 17.07 -3.24
CA THR A 186 16.93 17.84 -3.63
C THR A 186 18.18 17.40 -2.89
N ALA A 187 18.04 16.79 -1.74
CA ALA A 187 19.13 16.15 -1.01
C ALA A 187 18.60 15.12 -0.01
N ASN A 188 19.41 14.14 0.33
CA ASN A 188 19.27 13.34 1.54
C ASN A 188 20.66 13.15 2.16
N ASN A 189 20.70 13.08 3.49
CA ASN A 189 21.97 12.75 4.15
C ASN A 189 22.20 11.24 4.17
N ASP A 190 23.46 10.89 4.42
CA ASP A 190 23.83 9.55 4.85
C ASP A 190 23.34 9.37 6.28
N ASP A 191 22.52 8.37 6.49
CA ASP A 191 21.86 8.16 7.77
C ASP A 191 22.30 6.85 8.45
N ASN A 192 23.58 6.56 8.43
CA ASN A 192 24.22 5.35 9.00
C ASN A 192 23.83 5.06 10.47
N GLY A 193 22.53 5.10 10.78
CA GLY A 193 21.97 4.59 12.02
C GLY A 193 21.21 5.59 12.88
N THR A 194 21.42 6.89 12.81
CA THR A 194 20.68 7.87 13.63
C THR A 194 20.42 9.18 12.88
N GLY A 195 19.16 9.48 12.63
CA GLY A 195 18.78 10.83 12.21
C GLY A 195 18.81 11.11 10.71
N GLY A 196 18.36 10.15 9.90
CA GLY A 196 18.15 10.37 8.47
C GLY A 196 17.29 11.59 8.17
N THR A 197 17.65 12.36 7.15
CA THR A 197 16.88 13.51 6.68
C THR A 197 16.72 13.50 5.17
N ILE A 198 15.58 14.02 4.73
CA ILE A 198 15.29 14.28 3.31
C ILE A 198 14.97 15.76 3.16
N THR A 199 15.67 16.42 2.23
CA THR A 199 15.40 17.80 1.83
C THR A 199 14.63 17.78 0.51
N TYR A 200 13.57 18.58 0.41
CA TYR A 200 12.75 18.66 -0.80
C TYR A 200 12.61 20.09 -1.31
N GLY A 201 12.35 20.23 -2.60
CA GLY A 201 12.13 21.52 -3.26
C GLY A 201 10.64 21.92 -3.32
N GLY A 202 10.38 23.15 -3.76
CA GLY A 202 9.04 23.67 -3.95
C GLY A 202 8.46 24.29 -2.67
N SER A 203 7.12 24.41 -2.62
CA SER A 203 6.43 24.97 -1.46
C SER A 203 6.53 24.04 -0.26
N ALA A 204 6.63 24.62 0.95
CA ALA A 204 6.65 23.85 2.19
C ALA A 204 5.39 22.96 2.32
N LEU A 205 5.56 21.76 2.84
CA LEU A 205 4.49 20.87 3.23
C LEU A 205 4.05 21.18 4.65
N THR A 206 2.78 20.95 4.97
CA THR A 206 2.27 21.00 6.35
C THR A 206 2.33 19.59 6.92
N LEU A 207 3.34 19.33 7.74
CA LEU A 207 3.60 17.98 8.28
C LEU A 207 3.52 17.98 9.79
N ALA A 208 2.98 16.89 10.31
CA ALA A 208 2.99 16.56 11.73
C ALA A 208 3.82 15.30 11.97
N THR A 209 4.36 15.18 13.18
CA THR A 209 5.01 13.93 13.64
C THR A 209 4.06 12.76 13.42
N GLY A 210 4.56 11.70 12.81
CA GLY A 210 3.78 10.51 12.50
C GLY A 210 3.12 10.51 11.13
N ASN A 211 3.10 11.63 10.39
CA ASN A 211 2.60 11.59 9.02
C ASN A 211 3.39 10.60 8.18
N TRP A 212 2.66 9.83 7.37
CA TRP A 212 3.22 8.82 6.50
C TRP A 212 3.59 9.40 5.14
N PHE A 213 4.72 8.96 4.61
CA PHE A 213 5.14 9.26 3.25
C PHE A 213 5.98 8.13 2.67
N MET A 214 6.13 8.15 1.36
CA MET A 214 6.97 7.24 0.62
C MET A 214 7.78 8.02 -0.41
N VAL A 215 8.80 7.37 -0.95
CA VAL A 215 9.60 7.91 -2.05
C VAL A 215 9.22 7.17 -3.34
N LEU A 216 8.85 7.92 -4.35
CA LEU A 216 8.61 7.44 -5.70
C LEU A 216 9.94 7.39 -6.45
N PRO A 217 10.23 6.28 -7.16
CA PRO A 217 11.48 6.14 -7.93
C PRO A 217 11.67 7.22 -8.99
N LYS A 218 12.91 7.48 -9.37
CA LYS A 218 13.29 8.40 -10.44
C LYS A 218 13.39 7.75 -11.84
N THR A 219 12.85 6.58 -11.99
CA THR A 219 12.77 5.82 -13.25
C THR A 219 11.34 5.39 -13.48
N ASN A 220 11.02 4.88 -14.69
CA ASN A 220 9.70 4.31 -14.93
C ASN A 220 9.43 3.19 -13.94
N PHE A 221 8.29 3.25 -13.28
CA PHE A 221 7.93 2.30 -12.23
C PHE A 221 6.45 1.93 -12.24
N GLY A 222 6.16 0.74 -11.72
CA GLY A 222 4.83 0.29 -11.37
C GLY A 222 4.79 -0.14 -9.90
N TYR A 223 3.78 0.31 -9.18
CA TYR A 223 3.52 -0.13 -7.81
C TYR A 223 2.95 -1.54 -7.80
N LEU A 224 3.46 -2.39 -6.94
CA LEU A 224 3.08 -3.80 -6.84
C LEU A 224 2.33 -4.13 -5.55
N GLY A 225 2.58 -3.39 -4.49
CA GLY A 225 2.02 -3.64 -3.17
C GLY A 225 2.98 -3.26 -2.05
N MET A 226 2.57 -3.55 -0.83
CA MET A 226 3.39 -3.34 0.37
C MET A 226 3.55 -4.63 1.15
N VAL A 227 4.74 -4.83 1.71
CA VAL A 227 5.07 -5.93 2.59
C VAL A 227 5.61 -5.41 3.91
N LEU A 228 5.35 -6.15 4.97
CA LEU A 228 5.83 -5.82 6.31
C LEU A 228 7.04 -6.66 6.64
N ASN A 229 8.09 -6.01 7.12
CA ASN A 229 9.18 -6.63 7.85
C ASN A 229 8.84 -6.57 9.34
N ASP A 230 8.82 -7.70 10.02
CA ASP A 230 8.42 -7.80 11.43
C ASP A 230 9.54 -7.38 12.41
N ALA A 231 9.28 -7.48 13.70
CA ALA A 231 10.23 -7.13 14.75
C ALA A 231 11.52 -7.97 14.74
N SER A 232 11.51 -9.13 14.08
CA SER A 232 12.68 -9.99 13.92
C SER A 232 13.46 -9.71 12.63
N GLY A 233 13.01 -8.76 11.83
CA GLY A 233 13.61 -8.48 10.52
C GLY A 233 13.24 -9.51 9.46
N ASN A 234 12.08 -10.16 9.60
CA ASN A 234 11.57 -11.13 8.65
C ASN A 234 10.31 -10.58 7.96
N LEU A 235 10.14 -10.92 6.69
CA LEU A 235 8.88 -10.63 6.00
C LEU A 235 7.72 -11.36 6.67
N ALA A 236 6.70 -10.61 7.07
CA ALA A 236 5.49 -11.17 7.63
C ALA A 236 4.75 -12.02 6.58
N PRO A 237 4.47 -13.30 6.84
CA PRO A 237 3.81 -14.17 5.87
C PRO A 237 2.39 -13.69 5.52
N PHE A 238 2.09 -13.65 4.23
CA PHE A 238 0.81 -13.20 3.71
C PHE A 238 0.32 -14.02 2.51
N TYR A 239 -0.95 -13.85 2.18
CA TYR A 239 -1.57 -14.18 0.89
C TYR A 239 -2.11 -12.92 0.28
N GLN A 240 -1.97 -12.77 -1.03
CA GLN A 240 -2.57 -11.64 -1.75
C GLN A 240 -3.43 -12.18 -2.89
N GLU A 241 -4.68 -11.73 -2.94
CA GLU A 241 -5.62 -12.06 -4.00
C GLU A 241 -6.42 -10.79 -4.36
N GLY A 242 -6.31 -10.37 -5.60
CA GLY A 242 -6.88 -9.11 -6.05
C GLY A 242 -6.32 -7.93 -5.26
N GLY A 243 -7.20 -7.06 -4.76
CA GLY A 243 -6.82 -5.93 -3.89
C GLY A 243 -6.71 -6.27 -2.41
N CYS A 244 -6.84 -7.55 -2.03
CA CYS A 244 -6.86 -8.00 -0.64
C CYS A 244 -5.54 -8.64 -0.26
N THR A 245 -5.02 -8.30 0.90
CA THR A 245 -3.87 -8.97 1.51
C THR A 245 -4.28 -9.55 2.85
N THR A 246 -4.01 -10.83 3.06
CA THR A 246 -4.37 -11.58 4.27
C THR A 246 -3.11 -12.12 4.92
N TYR A 247 -2.94 -11.88 6.22
CA TYR A 247 -1.86 -12.48 7.00
C TYR A 247 -2.09 -13.97 7.20
N ARG A 248 -1.04 -14.77 7.08
CA ARG A 248 -1.08 -16.19 7.46
C ARG A 248 -1.29 -16.37 8.97
N THR A 249 -0.82 -15.40 9.76
CA THR A 249 -1.02 -15.36 11.21
C THR A 249 -1.65 -14.01 11.57
N PRO A 250 -2.88 -13.98 12.12
CA PRO A 250 -3.54 -12.74 12.51
C PRO A 250 -2.70 -11.94 13.51
N ARG A 251 -2.67 -10.63 13.34
CA ARG A 251 -1.91 -9.70 14.20
C ARG A 251 -2.81 -9.09 15.25
N GLU A 252 -2.32 -8.98 16.48
CA GLU A 252 -3.09 -8.40 17.57
C GLU A 252 -3.03 -6.87 17.53
N ALA A 253 -4.20 -6.25 17.36
CA ALA A 253 -4.36 -4.80 17.38
C ALA A 253 -4.64 -4.27 18.78
N VAL A 254 -5.42 -5.02 19.54
CA VAL A 254 -5.83 -4.65 20.89
C VAL A 254 -5.91 -5.90 21.75
N SER A 255 -5.37 -5.82 22.96
CA SER A 255 -5.50 -6.79 24.02
C SER A 255 -5.96 -6.11 25.30
N GLY A 256 -6.97 -6.69 25.95
CA GLY A 256 -7.52 -6.15 27.18
C GLY A 256 -8.56 -5.04 26.98
N ALA A 257 -8.97 -4.41 28.11
CA ALA A 257 -10.01 -3.40 28.12
C ALA A 257 -9.52 -2.05 27.59
N ILE A 258 -10.32 -1.44 26.75
CA ILE A 258 -10.18 -0.05 26.30
C ILE A 258 -11.52 0.66 26.58
N ASN A 259 -11.54 1.55 27.56
CA ASN A 259 -12.74 2.28 27.94
C ASN A 259 -12.94 3.48 26.99
N GLY A 260 -14.12 3.55 26.42
CA GLY A 260 -14.46 4.57 25.44
C GLY A 260 -13.81 4.35 24.07
N TYR A 261 -14.28 5.09 23.07
CA TYR A 261 -13.72 4.99 21.72
C TYR A 261 -12.32 5.59 21.67
N THR A 262 -11.35 4.72 21.50
CA THR A 262 -9.94 5.08 21.44
C THR A 262 -9.41 4.88 20.03
N LEU A 263 -8.65 5.84 19.54
CA LEU A 263 -7.97 5.76 18.25
C LEU A 263 -6.73 4.87 18.39
N ILE A 264 -6.69 3.81 17.59
CA ILE A 264 -5.58 2.86 17.55
C ILE A 264 -4.73 3.12 16.31
N ASP A 265 -3.44 3.35 16.51
CA ASP A 265 -2.45 3.41 15.42
C ASP A 265 -2.22 1.99 14.89
N LEU A 266 -2.51 1.78 13.63
CA LEU A 266 -2.31 0.49 12.96
C LEU A 266 -0.85 0.19 12.62
N GLY A 267 0.02 1.21 12.65
CA GLY A 267 1.48 1.13 12.46
C GLY A 267 2.01 -0.08 11.71
N LEU A 268 2.04 -1.23 12.38
CA LEU A 268 2.58 -2.50 11.85
C LEU A 268 1.50 -3.53 11.47
N MET A 269 0.22 -3.15 11.45
CA MET A 269 -0.88 -4.08 11.17
C MET A 269 -1.48 -3.92 9.79
N ALA A 270 -1.46 -2.69 9.26
CA ALA A 270 -1.89 -2.41 7.90
C ALA A 270 -1.01 -1.30 7.30
N PRO A 271 -0.75 -1.33 5.99
CA PRO A 271 0.03 -0.27 5.35
C PRO A 271 -0.79 1.03 5.27
N PRO A 272 -0.14 2.19 5.19
CA PRO A 272 -0.83 3.48 5.11
C PRO A 272 -1.64 3.68 3.82
N THR A 273 -1.52 2.79 2.85
CA THR A 273 -2.32 2.76 1.62
C THR A 273 -3.60 1.94 1.76
N ALA A 274 -3.73 1.16 2.82
CA ALA A 274 -4.92 0.38 3.07
C ALA A 274 -6.13 1.29 3.34
N ARG A 275 -7.29 0.89 2.85
CA ARG A 275 -8.56 1.61 3.05
C ARG A 275 -9.50 0.90 4.00
N PHE A 276 -9.42 -0.41 4.02
CA PHE A 276 -10.21 -1.26 4.90
C PHE A 276 -9.32 -2.23 5.64
N LEU A 277 -9.69 -2.44 6.90
CA LEU A 277 -9.11 -3.42 7.79
C LEU A 277 -10.07 -4.59 7.93
N GLU A 278 -9.54 -5.79 7.83
CA GLU A 278 -10.31 -7.01 8.07
C GLU A 278 -9.75 -7.74 9.29
N GLY A 279 -10.63 -8.34 10.06
CA GLY A 279 -10.20 -8.99 11.27
C GLY A 279 -11.33 -9.71 12.00
N TYR A 280 -11.06 -10.05 13.24
CA TYR A 280 -12.07 -10.56 14.15
C TYR A 280 -11.84 -10.03 15.56
N ALA A 281 -12.94 -9.86 16.28
CA ALA A 281 -12.96 -9.64 17.71
C ALA A 281 -13.19 -10.97 18.40
N ALA A 282 -12.41 -11.31 19.41
CA ALA A 282 -12.47 -12.60 20.10
C ALA A 282 -12.56 -12.43 21.61
N ALA A 283 -13.43 -13.23 22.25
CA ALA A 283 -13.45 -13.42 23.69
C ALA A 283 -13.00 -14.84 24.04
N LEU A 284 -12.23 -14.98 25.10
CA LEU A 284 -11.89 -16.28 25.66
C LEU A 284 -13.15 -16.95 26.25
N ALA A 285 -13.14 -18.28 26.31
CA ALA A 285 -14.25 -19.04 26.83
C ALA A 285 -14.66 -18.58 28.23
N GLY A 286 -15.97 -18.36 28.43
CA GLY A 286 -16.54 -17.93 29.71
C GLY A 286 -16.77 -16.41 29.83
N TYR A 287 -16.38 -15.60 28.85
CA TYR A 287 -16.60 -14.15 28.83
C TYR A 287 -17.47 -13.74 27.68
N ASP A 288 -18.40 -12.83 27.93
CA ASP A 288 -19.15 -12.18 26.87
C ASP A 288 -18.32 -11.09 26.20
N LEU A 289 -18.29 -11.08 24.87
CA LEU A 289 -17.62 -10.05 24.10
C LEU A 289 -18.50 -8.80 24.03
N LYS A 290 -17.98 -7.69 24.50
CA LYS A 290 -18.62 -6.38 24.38
C LYS A 290 -17.59 -5.41 23.79
N LEU A 291 -17.68 -5.26 22.50
CA LEU A 291 -16.73 -4.47 21.69
C LEU A 291 -17.50 -3.67 20.65
N ALA A 292 -17.06 -2.45 20.40
CA ALA A 292 -17.51 -1.67 19.27
C ALA A 292 -16.33 -1.25 18.41
N ILE A 293 -16.43 -1.43 17.11
CA ILE A 293 -15.43 -1.03 16.11
C ILE A 293 -16.10 -0.08 15.14
N SER A 294 -15.48 1.07 14.87
CA SER A 294 -16.01 2.02 13.90
C SER A 294 -16.04 1.40 12.50
N TYR A 295 -17.23 1.33 11.94
CA TYR A 295 -17.47 0.70 10.63
C TYR A 295 -16.98 1.58 9.47
N ASP A 296 -17.23 2.88 9.54
CA ASP A 296 -16.85 3.86 8.50
C ASP A 296 -15.54 4.61 8.84
N GLY A 297 -14.94 4.30 9.99
CA GLY A 297 -13.74 4.92 10.48
C GLY A 297 -13.96 6.29 11.11
N SER A 298 -15.20 6.74 11.31
CA SER A 298 -15.49 7.95 12.08
C SER A 298 -15.46 7.66 13.58
N ASN A 299 -15.27 8.72 14.40
CA ASN A 299 -15.37 8.58 15.84
C ASN A 299 -16.85 8.39 16.24
N PRO A 300 -17.27 7.20 16.72
CA PRO A 300 -18.67 6.94 17.03
C PRO A 300 -19.21 7.82 18.15
N ALA A 301 -18.35 8.32 19.04
CA ALA A 301 -18.75 9.22 20.11
C ALA A 301 -19.20 10.61 19.59
N LEU A 302 -18.86 10.97 18.36
CA LEU A 302 -19.25 12.24 17.74
C LEU A 302 -20.59 12.17 17.00
N ILE A 303 -21.16 10.97 16.82
CA ILE A 303 -22.41 10.77 16.09
C ILE A 303 -23.57 10.76 17.09
N MET A 304 -24.17 11.91 17.29
CA MET A 304 -25.24 12.11 18.29
C MET A 304 -26.62 11.56 17.89
N HIS A 305 -26.88 11.21 16.64
CA HIS A 305 -28.20 10.74 16.20
C HIS A 305 -28.12 9.84 14.96
N GLY A 306 -28.67 8.66 15.07
CA GLY A 306 -28.84 7.74 13.94
C GLY A 306 -28.12 6.41 14.12
N THR A 307 -28.29 5.53 13.17
CA THR A 307 -27.65 4.21 13.14
C THR A 307 -26.14 4.40 13.29
N PRO A 308 -25.50 3.88 14.33
CA PRO A 308 -24.07 4.09 14.52
C PRO A 308 -23.31 3.47 13.35
N PRO A 309 -22.30 4.15 12.81
CA PRO A 309 -21.38 3.57 11.84
C PRO A 309 -20.40 2.61 12.53
N THR A 310 -20.90 1.82 13.45
CA THR A 310 -20.14 0.92 14.30
C THR A 310 -20.69 -0.49 14.18
N VAL A 311 -19.80 -1.46 14.22
CA VAL A 311 -20.16 -2.85 14.46
C VAL A 311 -20.04 -3.10 15.95
N GLU A 312 -21.17 -3.35 16.61
CA GLU A 312 -21.23 -3.71 18.02
C GLU A 312 -21.39 -5.21 18.20
N PHE A 313 -20.55 -5.77 19.03
CA PHE A 313 -20.65 -7.16 19.45
C PHE A 313 -21.00 -7.21 20.93
N GLN A 314 -22.25 -7.52 21.25
CA GLN A 314 -22.73 -7.62 22.62
C GLN A 314 -23.19 -9.05 22.92
N GLY A 315 -22.76 -9.58 24.05
CA GLY A 315 -23.19 -10.89 24.52
C GLY A 315 -22.79 -12.06 23.63
N VAL A 316 -21.80 -11.87 22.77
CA VAL A 316 -21.32 -12.91 21.85
C VAL A 316 -20.07 -13.58 22.42
N ARG A 317 -20.09 -14.90 22.44
CA ARG A 317 -18.92 -15.71 22.81
C ARG A 317 -18.22 -16.23 21.58
N GLY A 318 -16.88 -16.16 21.58
CA GLY A 318 -16.05 -16.65 20.49
C GLY A 318 -15.48 -15.55 19.62
N ALA A 319 -15.24 -15.84 18.36
CA ALA A 319 -14.66 -14.91 17.38
C ALA A 319 -15.75 -14.38 16.43
N VAL A 320 -15.83 -13.07 16.29
CA VAL A 320 -16.75 -12.39 15.39
C VAL A 320 -15.97 -11.61 14.36
N PRO A 321 -16.12 -11.88 13.06
CA PRO A 321 -15.42 -11.16 12.00
C PRO A 321 -15.92 -9.72 11.87
N PHE A 322 -15.04 -8.83 11.43
CA PHE A 322 -15.39 -7.45 11.08
C PHE A 322 -14.61 -6.99 9.85
N SER A 323 -15.16 -5.96 9.20
CA SER A 323 -14.45 -5.13 8.25
C SER A 323 -14.74 -3.66 8.57
N CYS A 324 -13.72 -2.85 8.75
CA CYS A 324 -13.88 -1.44 9.04
C CYS A 324 -12.96 -0.57 8.19
N ARG A 325 -13.35 0.69 8.01
CA ARG A 325 -12.55 1.67 7.28
C ARG A 325 -11.36 2.11 8.10
N ILE A 326 -10.21 2.25 7.44
CA ILE A 326 -9.02 2.87 8.02
C ILE A 326 -9.11 4.39 7.83
N LEU A 327 -8.81 5.12 8.90
CA LEU A 327 -8.76 6.59 8.89
C LEU A 327 -7.44 7.09 8.31
N ASP A 328 -7.42 8.38 7.98
CA ASP A 328 -6.18 9.07 7.66
C ASP A 328 -5.18 8.96 8.83
N GLY A 329 -3.91 8.77 8.51
CA GLY A 329 -2.88 8.49 9.51
C GLY A 329 -2.74 7.02 9.88
N ASN A 330 -3.43 6.10 9.19
CA ASN A 330 -3.36 4.66 9.40
C ASN A 330 -3.83 4.24 10.79
N CYS A 331 -5.05 4.59 11.14
CA CYS A 331 -5.65 4.28 12.43
C CYS A 331 -7.15 3.94 12.31
N PHE A 332 -7.72 3.40 13.37
CA PHE A 332 -9.14 3.12 13.49
C PHE A 332 -9.61 3.29 14.94
N TYR A 333 -10.91 3.47 15.14
CA TYR A 333 -11.48 3.55 16.47
C TYR A 333 -11.92 2.19 16.99
N VAL A 334 -11.64 1.94 18.26
CA VAL A 334 -12.12 0.77 18.98
C VAL A 334 -12.59 1.16 20.37
N ASN A 335 -13.64 0.51 20.85
CA ASN A 335 -14.07 0.52 22.24
C ASN A 335 -14.24 -0.93 22.68
N ASN A 336 -13.48 -1.35 23.68
CA ASN A 336 -13.53 -2.67 24.29
C ASN A 336 -13.87 -2.52 25.78
N GLU A 337 -15.14 -2.38 26.11
CA GLU A 337 -15.63 -2.04 27.46
C GLU A 337 -15.41 -3.14 28.49
N ASN A 338 -15.02 -4.33 28.10
CA ASN A 338 -14.90 -5.44 29.01
C ASN A 338 -13.48 -6.04 29.02
N THR A 339 -13.05 -6.32 30.16
CA THR A 339 -11.86 -6.94 30.74
C THR A 339 -10.83 -7.70 29.89
N ALA A 340 -9.77 -8.12 30.57
CA ALA A 340 -8.48 -8.67 30.15
C ALA A 340 -8.47 -9.85 29.14
N ASN A 341 -9.61 -10.39 28.74
CA ASN A 341 -9.69 -11.60 27.93
C ASN A 341 -10.29 -11.39 26.52
N GLN A 342 -10.39 -10.15 26.10
CA GLN A 342 -10.89 -9.81 24.78
C GLN A 342 -9.76 -9.26 23.92
N THR A 343 -9.74 -9.66 22.66
CA THR A 343 -8.73 -9.23 21.70
C THR A 343 -9.36 -8.80 20.39
N VAL A 344 -8.77 -7.82 19.75
CA VAL A 344 -9.04 -7.46 18.35
C VAL A 344 -7.85 -7.90 17.53
N LYS A 345 -8.08 -8.77 16.57
CA LYS A 345 -7.04 -9.28 15.69
C LYS A 345 -7.31 -8.88 14.24
N VAL A 346 -6.27 -8.41 13.58
CA VAL A 346 -6.25 -8.06 12.17
C VAL A 346 -5.84 -9.30 11.38
N THR A 347 -6.67 -9.69 10.43
CA THR A 347 -6.38 -10.78 9.49
C THR A 347 -5.87 -10.28 8.16
N GLY A 348 -6.15 -9.02 7.80
CA GLY A 348 -5.73 -8.46 6.52
C GLY A 348 -6.24 -7.05 6.27
N TRP A 349 -6.03 -6.59 5.05
CA TRP A 349 -6.48 -5.28 4.60
C TRP A 349 -6.82 -5.27 3.11
N ARG A 350 -7.56 -4.23 2.69
CA ARG A 350 -7.84 -3.92 1.28
C ARG A 350 -7.43 -2.49 0.96
N GLY A 351 -6.85 -2.29 -0.21
CA GLY A 351 -6.42 -0.99 -0.75
C GLY A 351 -7.46 -0.30 -1.64
#